data_7e1a03f3d9e784c59183b2d7d531ce2d
#
_entry.id   7e1a03f3d9e784c59183b2d7d531ce2d
#
_cell.length_a   1.000
_cell.length_b   1.000
_cell.length_c   1.000
_cell.angle_alpha   90.00
_cell.angle_beta   90.00
_cell.angle_gamma   90.00
#
_symmetry.space_group_name_H-M   'P 1'
#
loop_
_entity.id
_entity.type
_entity.pdbx_description
1 polymer ?
#
loop_
_entity_poly.entity_id
_entity_poly.type
_entity_poly.pdbx_seq_one_letter_code
_entity_poly.pdbx_strand_id
1 'polypeptide(L)'
;MLTVLLIRHAACDHVGRLIAGRAPGIRLNQQGREQARALAEALARAPAGAADLVERPRIVYASPLERATETAEILGRGLGVPVDQLEALTELDFGAWTGRTLESLEGDPIWRAFNEARGTTRIPGGELMADAVERAMTGLRRLEREHPGPTVAAVSHGDVIRGVLLHCLGMPLDHIHRLEVAPASVSVVRLFEWGARVATVNWRPVGPLAPD
;
A
#
# COMPACT_ATOMS: atom_id res chain seq x y z
N MET A 1 -3.67 -18.66 -9.76
CA MET A 1 -3.11 -18.08 -8.50
C MET A 1 -2.13 -16.98 -8.85
N LEU A 2 -2.17 -15.85 -8.16
CA LEU A 2 -1.20 -14.76 -8.26
C LEU A 2 -0.68 -14.41 -6.87
N THR A 3 0.63 -14.25 -6.70
CA THR A 3 1.22 -13.67 -5.49
C THR A 3 1.40 -12.17 -5.69
N VAL A 4 0.83 -11.36 -4.81
CA VAL A 4 0.93 -9.90 -4.82
C VAL A 4 1.72 -9.43 -3.60
N LEU A 5 2.81 -8.71 -3.84
CA LEU A 5 3.54 -7.97 -2.82
C LEU A 5 2.92 -6.57 -2.73
N LEU A 6 2.02 -6.36 -1.76
CA LEU A 6 1.48 -5.05 -1.46
C LEU A 6 2.55 -4.24 -0.73
N ILE A 7 3.07 -3.21 -1.36
CA ILE A 7 4.17 -2.38 -0.83
C ILE A 7 3.64 -0.98 -0.56
N ARG A 8 3.73 -0.53 0.71
CA ARG A 8 3.46 0.88 0.99
C ARG A 8 4.60 1.72 0.44
N HIS A 9 4.27 2.85 -0.24
CA HIS A 9 5.29 3.81 -0.65
C HIS A 9 6.24 4.13 0.51
N ALA A 10 7.49 4.42 0.21
CA ALA A 10 8.51 4.74 1.19
C ALA A 10 8.28 6.12 1.84
N ALA A 11 9.08 6.49 2.84
CA ALA A 11 8.86 7.68 3.65
C ALA A 11 8.88 8.98 2.85
N CYS A 12 7.98 9.91 3.21
CA CYS A 12 7.94 11.30 2.78
C CYS A 12 7.70 12.19 4.00
N ASP A 13 7.97 13.48 3.89
CA ASP A 13 7.96 14.41 5.05
C ASP A 13 6.59 14.63 5.70
N HIS A 14 5.52 14.23 5.01
CA HIS A 14 4.14 14.46 5.45
C HIS A 14 3.52 13.29 6.22
N VAL A 15 4.17 12.13 6.24
CA VAL A 15 3.63 10.93 6.94
C VAL A 15 3.45 11.22 8.42
N GLY A 16 2.22 11.01 8.92
CA GLY A 16 1.87 11.22 10.33
C GLY A 16 1.65 12.67 10.77
N ARG A 17 1.83 13.65 9.87
CA ARG A 17 1.65 15.08 10.17
C ARG A 17 0.41 15.68 9.52
N LEU A 18 0.17 15.35 8.28
CA LEU A 18 -1.01 15.82 7.55
C LEU A 18 -1.60 14.70 6.69
N ILE A 19 -2.85 14.89 6.31
CA ILE A 19 -3.53 14.01 5.36
C ILE A 19 -3.08 14.37 3.95
N ALA A 20 -2.13 13.61 3.42
CA ALA A 20 -1.63 13.79 2.08
C ALA A 20 -2.68 13.50 1.00
N GLY A 21 -3.51 12.47 1.21
CA GLY A 21 -4.52 12.05 0.25
C GLY A 21 -3.95 11.93 -1.17
N ARG A 22 -4.63 12.56 -2.12
CA ARG A 22 -4.21 12.64 -3.54
C ARG A 22 -3.51 13.95 -3.90
N ALA A 23 -3.02 14.72 -2.90
CA ALA A 23 -2.30 15.95 -3.17
C ALA A 23 -1.07 15.69 -4.06
N PRO A 24 -0.86 16.51 -5.11
CA PRO A 24 0.31 16.43 -5.98
C PRO A 24 1.57 16.93 -5.29
N GLY A 25 2.75 16.64 -5.86
CA GLY A 25 4.03 17.18 -5.43
C GLY A 25 4.63 16.48 -4.21
N ILE A 26 3.99 15.45 -3.66
CA ILE A 26 4.48 14.73 -2.48
C ILE A 26 5.42 13.61 -2.93
N ARG A 27 6.74 13.86 -2.78
CA ARG A 27 7.82 12.96 -3.15
C ARG A 27 8.45 12.28 -1.95
N LEU A 28 9.28 11.28 -2.20
CA LEU A 28 10.09 10.65 -1.16
C LEU A 28 11.10 11.63 -0.58
N ASN A 29 11.30 11.58 0.73
CA ASN A 29 12.45 12.21 1.35
C ASN A 29 13.71 11.33 1.22
N GLN A 30 14.84 11.76 1.78
CA GLN A 30 16.08 11.00 1.71
C GLN A 30 15.93 9.61 2.34
N GLN A 31 15.35 9.55 3.53
CA GLN A 31 15.09 8.29 4.22
C GLN A 31 14.22 7.34 3.39
N GLY A 32 13.18 7.88 2.72
CA GLY A 32 12.33 7.07 1.85
C GLY A 32 13.07 6.47 0.67
N ARG A 33 13.97 7.21 0.04
CA ARG A 33 14.81 6.68 -1.05
C ARG A 33 15.75 5.59 -0.56
N GLU A 34 16.30 5.73 0.64
CA GLU A 34 17.15 4.72 1.28
C GLU A 34 16.34 3.46 1.61
N GLN A 35 15.13 3.62 2.18
CA GLN A 35 14.20 2.50 2.43
C GLN A 35 13.85 1.73 1.15
N ALA A 36 13.54 2.45 0.06
CA ALA A 36 13.20 1.83 -1.21
C ALA A 36 14.39 1.06 -1.82
N ARG A 37 15.61 1.58 -1.71
CA ARG A 37 16.83 0.87 -2.16
C ARG A 37 17.09 -0.39 -1.33
N ALA A 38 17.02 -0.28 0.00
CA ALA A 38 17.20 -1.43 0.90
C ALA A 38 16.15 -2.52 0.63
N LEU A 39 14.89 -2.12 0.35
CA LEU A 39 13.85 -3.06 -0.03
C LEU A 39 14.17 -3.74 -1.37
N ALA A 40 14.61 -2.99 -2.39
CA ALA A 40 15.00 -3.55 -3.68
C ALA A 40 16.11 -4.60 -3.54
N GLU A 41 17.16 -4.29 -2.75
CA GLU A 41 18.25 -5.23 -2.47
C GLU A 41 17.78 -6.49 -1.74
N ALA A 42 16.88 -6.35 -0.78
CA ALA A 42 16.32 -7.48 -0.04
C ALA A 42 15.48 -8.38 -0.95
N LEU A 43 14.63 -7.79 -1.81
CA LEU A 43 13.83 -8.53 -2.79
C LEU A 43 14.69 -9.19 -3.87
N ALA A 44 15.81 -8.57 -4.28
CA ALA A 44 16.75 -9.17 -5.25
C ALA A 44 17.43 -10.43 -4.71
N ARG A 45 17.65 -10.49 -3.40
CA ARG A 45 18.25 -11.65 -2.70
C ARG A 45 17.23 -12.72 -2.30
N ALA A 46 15.93 -12.43 -2.44
CA ALA A 46 14.89 -13.37 -2.07
C ALA A 46 14.96 -14.63 -2.96
N PRO A 47 14.97 -15.83 -2.37
CA PRO A 47 15.02 -17.07 -3.16
C PRO A 47 13.73 -17.24 -3.96
N ALA A 48 13.85 -17.74 -5.19
CA ALA A 48 12.67 -18.12 -5.97
C ALA A 48 12.02 -19.35 -5.35
N GLY A 49 10.69 -19.30 -5.18
CA GLY A 49 9.89 -20.47 -4.74
C GLY A 49 9.90 -20.74 -3.23
N ALA A 50 10.40 -19.84 -2.40
CA ALA A 50 10.24 -19.94 -0.95
C ALA A 50 8.76 -19.70 -0.57
N ALA A 51 8.03 -20.77 -0.29
CA ALA A 51 6.58 -20.77 -0.08
C ALA A 51 6.09 -19.83 1.03
N ASP A 52 6.96 -19.41 1.94
CA ASP A 52 6.61 -18.63 3.14
C ASP A 52 7.27 -17.25 3.20
N LEU A 53 8.07 -16.88 2.19
CA LEU A 53 8.83 -15.63 2.16
C LEU A 53 8.42 -14.74 0.98
N VAL A 54 8.86 -13.51 1.03
CA VAL A 54 8.68 -12.51 -0.01
C VAL A 54 9.51 -12.90 -1.24
N GLU A 55 8.85 -13.28 -2.32
CA GLU A 55 9.50 -13.67 -3.59
C GLU A 55 9.86 -12.44 -4.42
N ARG A 56 10.88 -12.57 -5.28
CA ARG A 56 11.23 -11.53 -6.24
C ARG A 56 10.11 -11.33 -7.27
N PRO A 57 9.54 -10.13 -7.41
CA PRO A 57 8.49 -9.86 -8.39
C PRO A 57 9.08 -9.79 -9.82
N ARG A 58 8.25 -10.06 -10.83
CA ARG A 58 8.60 -9.95 -12.24
C ARG A 58 8.23 -8.59 -12.86
N ILE A 59 7.34 -7.86 -12.21
CA ILE A 59 6.90 -6.53 -12.60
C ILE A 59 6.47 -5.76 -11.35
N VAL A 60 6.61 -4.45 -11.37
CA VAL A 60 6.15 -3.54 -10.33
C VAL A 60 5.01 -2.69 -10.88
N TYR A 61 3.84 -2.78 -10.31
CA TYR A 61 2.73 -1.84 -10.52
C TYR A 61 2.74 -0.76 -9.47
N ALA A 62 2.39 0.46 -9.83
CA ALA A 62 2.35 1.58 -8.90
C ALA A 62 1.07 2.42 -9.02
N SER A 63 0.59 2.93 -7.88
CA SER A 63 -0.27 4.10 -7.87
C SER A 63 0.39 5.24 -8.65
N PRO A 64 -0.38 6.07 -9.40
CA PRO A 64 0.16 7.19 -10.17
C PRO A 64 0.70 8.34 -9.32
N LEU A 65 0.48 8.34 -7.99
CA LEU A 65 0.97 9.39 -7.10
C LEU A 65 2.49 9.33 -6.95
N GLU A 66 3.15 10.49 -6.99
CA GLU A 66 4.61 10.63 -7.14
C GLU A 66 5.41 9.80 -6.14
N ARG A 67 5.01 9.77 -4.86
CA ARG A 67 5.66 8.97 -3.81
C ARG A 67 5.62 7.47 -4.08
N ALA A 68 4.53 6.97 -4.67
CA ALA A 68 4.40 5.56 -5.04
C ALA A 68 5.17 5.26 -6.33
N THR A 69 5.06 6.12 -7.34
CA THR A 69 5.82 6.01 -8.60
C THR A 69 7.33 6.04 -8.33
N GLU A 70 7.83 7.01 -7.54
CA GLU A 70 9.25 7.10 -7.19
C GLU A 70 9.75 5.86 -6.42
N THR A 71 8.92 5.32 -5.51
CA THR A 71 9.22 4.04 -4.84
C THR A 71 9.32 2.90 -5.84
N ALA A 72 8.34 2.77 -6.74
CA ALA A 72 8.30 1.71 -7.75
C ALA A 72 9.47 1.79 -8.74
N GLU A 73 9.85 3.00 -9.17
CA GLU A 73 11.00 3.20 -10.05
C GLU A 73 12.33 2.77 -9.40
N ILE A 74 12.50 3.05 -8.10
CA ILE A 74 13.69 2.59 -7.36
C ILE A 74 13.69 1.06 -7.29
N LEU A 75 12.54 0.44 -6.99
CA LEU A 75 12.40 -1.02 -6.96
C LEU A 75 12.65 -1.63 -8.34
N GLY A 76 12.03 -1.10 -9.40
CA GLY A 76 12.17 -1.60 -10.77
C GLY A 76 13.63 -1.57 -11.25
N ARG A 77 14.35 -0.46 -11.00
CA ARG A 77 15.78 -0.34 -11.31
C ARG A 77 16.63 -1.34 -10.52
N GLY A 78 16.40 -1.46 -9.20
CA GLY A 78 17.18 -2.37 -8.35
C GLY A 78 16.92 -3.85 -8.63
N LEU A 79 15.72 -4.17 -9.11
CA LEU A 79 15.34 -5.53 -9.47
C LEU A 79 15.57 -5.86 -10.95
N GLY A 80 15.79 -4.87 -11.82
CA GLY A 80 15.86 -5.10 -13.26
C GLY A 80 14.54 -5.58 -13.86
N VAL A 81 13.42 -5.06 -13.39
CA VAL A 81 12.06 -5.43 -13.84
C VAL A 81 11.28 -4.20 -14.32
N PRO A 82 10.31 -4.36 -15.23
CA PRO A 82 9.47 -3.27 -15.70
C PRO A 82 8.63 -2.68 -14.56
N VAL A 83 8.28 -1.40 -14.74
CA VAL A 83 7.36 -0.66 -13.87
C VAL A 83 6.20 -0.16 -14.72
N ASP A 84 4.98 -0.36 -14.25
CA ASP A 84 3.75 0.11 -14.90
C ASP A 84 2.84 0.80 -13.88
N GLN A 85 1.90 1.61 -14.36
CA GLN A 85 0.93 2.29 -13.51
C GLN A 85 -0.37 1.49 -13.40
N LEU A 86 -0.95 1.53 -12.21
CA LEU A 86 -2.26 0.96 -11.93
C LEU A 86 -3.09 1.93 -11.09
N GLU A 87 -3.99 2.67 -11.77
CA GLU A 87 -4.89 3.65 -11.14
C GLU A 87 -5.66 3.09 -9.94
N ALA A 88 -6.00 1.81 -10.00
CA ALA A 88 -6.70 1.12 -8.91
C ALA A 88 -5.93 1.14 -7.57
N LEU A 89 -4.62 1.40 -7.58
CA LEU A 89 -3.79 1.49 -6.37
C LEU A 89 -3.70 2.90 -5.78
N THR A 90 -4.37 3.89 -6.38
CA THR A 90 -4.36 5.28 -5.90
C THR A 90 -4.89 5.38 -4.46
N GLU A 91 -4.34 6.32 -3.68
CA GLU A 91 -4.75 6.54 -2.28
C GLU A 91 -6.24 6.88 -2.16
N LEU A 92 -6.80 6.63 -0.99
CA LEU A 92 -8.13 7.09 -0.61
C LEU A 92 -8.25 8.60 -0.88
N ASP A 93 -9.34 8.99 -1.54
CA ASP A 93 -9.63 10.41 -1.72
C ASP A 93 -10.15 11.00 -0.41
N PHE A 94 -9.32 11.80 0.22
CA PHE A 94 -9.67 12.48 1.48
C PHE A 94 -10.42 13.79 1.28
N GLY A 95 -10.80 14.15 0.04
CA GLY A 95 -11.64 15.30 -0.26
C GLY A 95 -11.25 16.55 0.51
N ALA A 96 -12.17 17.11 1.28
CA ALA A 96 -11.99 18.33 2.07
C ALA A 96 -10.93 18.21 3.19
N TRP A 97 -10.48 17.01 3.52
CA TRP A 97 -9.42 16.81 4.54
C TRP A 97 -8.03 16.78 3.95
N THR A 98 -7.89 16.71 2.63
CA THR A 98 -6.59 16.73 1.96
C THR A 98 -5.81 18.01 2.30
N GLY A 99 -4.57 17.85 2.77
CA GLY A 99 -3.69 18.95 3.21
C GLY A 99 -3.94 19.42 4.65
N ARG A 100 -4.97 18.94 5.33
CA ARG A 100 -5.21 19.27 6.74
C ARG A 100 -4.29 18.47 7.67
N THR A 101 -3.91 19.07 8.80
CA THR A 101 -3.18 18.37 9.87
C THR A 101 -4.16 17.51 10.69
N LEU A 102 -3.67 16.43 11.29
CA LEU A 102 -4.48 15.59 12.16
C LEU A 102 -5.07 16.38 13.33
N GLU A 103 -4.25 17.25 13.94
CA GLU A 103 -4.68 18.14 15.02
C GLU A 103 -5.86 19.03 14.62
N SER A 104 -5.85 19.57 13.40
CA SER A 104 -6.96 20.43 12.90
C SER A 104 -8.28 19.68 12.70
N LEU A 105 -8.26 18.35 12.75
CA LEU A 105 -9.43 17.49 12.57
C LEU A 105 -9.95 16.89 13.88
N GLU A 106 -9.23 17.04 15.01
CA GLU A 106 -9.63 16.43 16.29
C GLU A 106 -11.04 16.83 16.75
N GLY A 107 -11.49 18.07 16.45
CA GLY A 107 -12.83 18.57 16.76
C GLY A 107 -13.89 18.29 15.70
N ASP A 108 -13.54 17.75 14.55
CA ASP A 108 -14.47 17.49 13.44
C ASP A 108 -15.31 16.24 13.72
N PRO A 109 -16.65 16.37 13.83
CA PRO A 109 -17.51 15.22 14.14
C PRO A 109 -17.53 14.17 13.03
N ILE A 110 -17.36 14.58 11.75
CA ILE A 110 -17.31 13.63 10.63
C ILE A 110 -15.97 12.88 10.64
N TRP A 111 -14.87 13.55 11.00
CA TRP A 111 -13.58 12.90 11.19
C TRP A 111 -13.64 11.83 12.29
N ARG A 112 -14.31 12.13 13.40
CA ARG A 112 -14.52 11.15 14.49
C ARG A 112 -15.33 9.96 13.99
N ALA A 113 -16.51 10.23 13.37
CA ALA A 113 -17.35 9.18 12.82
C ALA A 113 -16.61 8.31 11.79
N PHE A 114 -15.79 8.92 10.92
CA PHE A 114 -14.95 8.20 9.97
C PHE A 114 -13.94 7.27 10.66
N ASN A 115 -13.33 7.68 11.77
CA ASN A 115 -12.40 6.83 12.50
C ASN A 115 -13.08 5.69 13.28
N GLU A 116 -14.38 5.85 13.62
CA GLU A 116 -15.20 4.84 14.30
C GLU A 116 -15.88 3.86 13.33
N ALA A 117 -16.29 4.35 12.15
CA ALA A 117 -17.11 3.61 11.18
C ALA A 117 -16.61 3.87 9.73
N ARG A 118 -15.38 3.47 9.44
CA ARG A 118 -14.70 3.72 8.14
C ARG A 118 -15.39 3.08 6.95
N GLY A 119 -16.06 1.95 7.17
CA GLY A 119 -16.76 1.23 6.11
C GLY A 119 -17.96 1.98 5.55
N THR A 120 -18.59 2.85 6.35
CA THR A 120 -19.87 3.50 6.03
C THR A 120 -19.83 5.02 6.06
N THR A 121 -18.84 5.63 6.69
CA THR A 121 -18.74 7.11 6.75
C THR A 121 -18.06 7.65 5.50
N ARG A 122 -18.78 8.46 4.72
CA ARG A 122 -18.25 9.14 3.54
C ARG A 122 -17.41 10.35 3.94
N ILE A 123 -16.25 10.48 3.35
CA ILE A 123 -15.40 11.66 3.49
C ILE A 123 -16.04 12.84 2.74
N PRO A 124 -16.15 14.03 3.34
CA PRO A 124 -16.71 15.20 2.67
C PRO A 124 -15.95 15.54 1.38
N GLY A 125 -16.64 15.49 0.23
CA GLY A 125 -16.02 15.68 -1.08
C GLY A 125 -15.03 14.60 -1.50
N GLY A 126 -14.98 13.49 -0.79
CA GLY A 126 -14.05 12.39 -1.02
C GLY A 126 -14.74 11.04 -1.27
N GLU A 127 -13.96 9.97 -1.08
CA GLU A 127 -14.32 8.58 -1.37
C GLU A 127 -14.86 7.88 -0.10
N LEU A 128 -15.69 6.86 -0.26
CA LEU A 128 -15.90 5.87 0.81
C LEU A 128 -14.68 4.92 0.83
N MET A 129 -14.26 4.50 1.99
CA MET A 129 -13.18 3.51 2.09
C MET A 129 -13.55 2.18 1.41
N ALA A 130 -14.82 1.79 1.47
CA ALA A 130 -15.32 0.61 0.78
C ALA A 130 -15.12 0.71 -0.75
N ASP A 131 -15.41 1.88 -1.34
CA ASP A 131 -15.22 2.12 -2.79
C ASP A 131 -13.73 2.01 -3.17
N ALA A 132 -12.83 2.55 -2.34
CA ALA A 132 -11.38 2.45 -2.56
C ALA A 132 -10.87 1.00 -2.50
N VAL A 133 -11.38 0.21 -1.56
CA VAL A 133 -11.02 -1.21 -1.43
C VAL A 133 -11.56 -2.01 -2.61
N GLU A 134 -12.80 -1.78 -3.03
CA GLU A 134 -13.40 -2.44 -4.19
C GLU A 134 -12.60 -2.15 -5.47
N ARG A 135 -12.22 -0.89 -5.68
CA ARG A 135 -11.38 -0.45 -6.79
C ARG A 135 -10.04 -1.17 -6.79
N ALA A 136 -9.36 -1.22 -5.63
CA ALA A 136 -8.08 -1.89 -5.48
C ALA A 136 -8.20 -3.40 -5.74
N MET A 137 -9.18 -4.08 -5.16
CA MET A 137 -9.42 -5.50 -5.36
C MET A 137 -9.75 -5.83 -6.82
N THR A 138 -10.55 -5.00 -7.48
CA THR A 138 -10.85 -5.14 -8.92
C THR A 138 -9.57 -5.08 -9.75
N GLY A 139 -8.69 -4.11 -9.46
CA GLY A 139 -7.38 -3.99 -10.11
C GLY A 139 -6.50 -5.22 -9.88
N LEU A 140 -6.40 -5.70 -8.63
CA LEU A 140 -5.61 -6.88 -8.28
C LEU A 140 -6.16 -8.16 -8.93
N ARG A 141 -7.49 -8.33 -9.01
CA ARG A 141 -8.12 -9.44 -9.72
C ARG A 141 -7.91 -9.38 -11.23
N ARG A 142 -7.79 -8.17 -11.80
CA ARG A 142 -7.38 -8.01 -13.19
C ARG A 142 -5.96 -8.52 -13.39
N LEU A 143 -5.01 -8.15 -12.53
CA LEU A 143 -3.63 -8.64 -12.59
C LEU A 143 -3.56 -10.17 -12.44
N GLU A 144 -4.42 -10.79 -11.63
CA GLU A 144 -4.46 -12.25 -11.49
C GLU A 144 -4.80 -12.94 -12.82
N ARG A 145 -5.66 -12.35 -13.63
CA ARG A 145 -6.00 -12.87 -14.95
C ARG A 145 -4.91 -12.62 -16.00
N GLU A 146 -4.25 -11.47 -15.91
CA GLU A 146 -3.18 -11.07 -16.85
C GLU A 146 -1.85 -11.78 -16.57
N HIS A 147 -1.61 -12.16 -15.31
CA HIS A 147 -0.36 -12.76 -14.84
C HIS A 147 -0.59 -14.09 -14.09
N PRO A 148 -1.08 -15.15 -14.75
CA PRO A 148 -1.27 -16.42 -14.05
C PRO A 148 0.08 -17.03 -13.63
N GLY A 149 0.31 -17.12 -12.32
CA GLY A 149 1.45 -17.81 -11.73
C GLY A 149 2.60 -16.96 -11.18
N PRO A 150 3.01 -15.82 -11.78
CA PRO A 150 4.15 -15.05 -11.28
C PRO A 150 3.81 -14.21 -10.05
N THR A 151 4.86 -13.78 -9.33
CA THR A 151 4.78 -12.76 -8.29
C THR A 151 4.85 -11.37 -8.91
N VAL A 152 3.96 -10.47 -8.50
CA VAL A 152 3.96 -9.06 -8.87
C VAL A 152 4.09 -8.18 -7.64
N ALA A 153 4.71 -7.02 -7.77
CA ALA A 153 4.68 -5.99 -6.73
C ALA A 153 3.61 -4.94 -7.06
N ALA A 154 2.92 -4.44 -6.03
CA ALA A 154 1.90 -3.41 -6.13
C ALA A 154 2.19 -2.31 -5.10
N VAL A 155 2.78 -1.20 -5.56
CA VAL A 155 3.14 -0.06 -4.71
C VAL A 155 1.93 0.85 -4.55
N SER A 156 1.46 0.98 -3.31
CA SER A 156 0.26 1.72 -2.94
C SER A 156 0.45 2.47 -1.61
N HIS A 157 -0.61 2.74 -0.91
CA HIS A 157 -0.70 3.62 0.24
C HIS A 157 -1.23 2.90 1.48
N GLY A 158 -1.10 3.57 2.63
CA GLY A 158 -1.39 2.94 3.92
C GLY A 158 -2.82 2.47 4.07
N ASP A 159 -3.79 3.33 3.78
CA ASP A 159 -5.20 3.00 3.99
C ASP A 159 -5.72 2.00 2.94
N VAL A 160 -5.29 2.14 1.69
CA VAL A 160 -5.65 1.17 0.62
C VAL A 160 -5.13 -0.22 0.94
N ILE A 161 -3.85 -0.34 1.34
CA ILE A 161 -3.25 -1.66 1.67
C ILE A 161 -3.94 -2.27 2.89
N ARG A 162 -4.16 -1.50 3.96
CA ARG A 162 -4.90 -2.00 5.13
C ARG A 162 -6.30 -2.46 4.75
N GLY A 163 -7.02 -1.68 3.94
CA GLY A 163 -8.35 -2.04 3.46
C GLY A 163 -8.36 -3.34 2.65
N VAL A 164 -7.42 -3.51 1.74
CA VAL A 164 -7.24 -4.76 0.97
C VAL A 164 -6.95 -5.95 1.91
N LEU A 165 -6.08 -5.76 2.91
CA LEU A 165 -5.77 -6.82 3.88
C LEU A 165 -6.99 -7.19 4.71
N LEU A 166 -7.75 -6.22 5.23
CA LEU A 166 -8.99 -6.47 5.97
C LEU A 166 -10.01 -7.20 5.11
N HIS A 167 -10.19 -6.79 3.85
CA HIS A 167 -11.08 -7.48 2.89
C HIS A 167 -10.66 -8.94 2.71
N CYS A 168 -9.37 -9.21 2.48
CA CYS A 168 -8.85 -10.58 2.32
C CYS A 168 -8.99 -11.43 3.59
N LEU A 169 -8.99 -10.82 4.76
CA LEU A 169 -9.17 -11.47 6.07
C LEU A 169 -10.64 -11.61 6.48
N GLY A 170 -11.59 -11.08 5.70
CA GLY A 170 -13.02 -11.04 6.06
C GLY A 170 -13.31 -10.16 7.28
N MET A 171 -12.49 -9.16 7.54
CA MET A 171 -12.63 -8.25 8.67
C MET A 171 -13.33 -6.95 8.27
N PRO A 172 -14.16 -6.36 9.17
CA PRO A 172 -14.73 -5.03 8.95
C PRO A 172 -13.66 -3.96 8.72
N LEU A 173 -13.92 -3.01 7.82
CA LEU A 173 -13.01 -1.87 7.55
C LEU A 173 -12.80 -0.97 8.77
N ASP A 174 -13.73 -0.98 9.72
CA ASP A 174 -13.64 -0.26 10.99
C ASP A 174 -12.47 -0.75 11.88
N HIS A 175 -11.93 -1.93 11.57
CA HIS A 175 -10.76 -2.49 12.24
C HIS A 175 -9.41 -2.07 11.64
N ILE A 176 -9.37 -1.03 10.82
CA ILE A 176 -8.19 -0.60 10.08
C ILE A 176 -6.97 -0.34 10.96
N HIS A 177 -7.19 0.15 12.18
CA HIS A 177 -6.12 0.43 13.15
C HIS A 177 -5.54 -0.82 13.81
N ARG A 178 -6.10 -2.01 13.56
CA ARG A 178 -5.54 -3.28 14.05
C ARG A 178 -4.39 -3.81 13.21
N LEU A 179 -4.18 -3.24 12.01
CA LEU A 179 -3.09 -3.60 11.12
C LEU A 179 -2.11 -2.44 10.98
N GLU A 180 -0.85 -2.73 11.23
CA GLU A 180 0.23 -1.81 10.92
C GLU A 180 0.76 -2.08 9.51
N VAL A 181 0.98 -1.00 8.75
CA VAL A 181 1.61 -1.02 7.42
C VAL A 181 2.56 0.16 7.37
N ALA A 182 3.83 -0.07 7.65
CA ALA A 182 4.87 0.95 7.69
C ALA A 182 5.34 1.38 6.29
N PRO A 183 5.93 2.57 6.10
CA PRO A 183 6.57 2.95 4.85
C PRO A 183 7.60 1.91 4.39
N ALA A 184 7.63 1.59 3.10
CA ALA A 184 8.45 0.56 2.46
C ALA A 184 8.26 -0.87 3.04
N SER A 185 7.16 -1.13 3.77
CA SER A 185 6.82 -2.49 4.19
C SER A 185 6.13 -3.26 3.07
N VAL A 186 6.24 -4.58 3.16
CA VAL A 186 5.62 -5.55 2.25
C VAL A 186 4.60 -6.38 3.00
N SER A 187 3.38 -6.46 2.45
CA SER A 187 2.39 -7.45 2.85
C SER A 187 2.11 -8.38 1.68
N VAL A 188 2.10 -9.68 1.92
CA VAL A 188 1.98 -10.69 0.87
C VAL A 188 0.56 -11.25 0.85
N VAL A 189 -0.11 -11.09 -0.28
CA VAL A 189 -1.44 -11.65 -0.54
C VAL A 189 -1.35 -12.61 -1.72
N ARG A 190 -1.90 -13.81 -1.55
CA ARG A 190 -2.06 -14.78 -2.63
C ARG A 190 -3.52 -14.83 -3.04
N LEU A 191 -3.77 -14.54 -4.31
CA LEU A 191 -5.10 -14.57 -4.91
C LEU A 191 -5.34 -15.94 -5.56
N PHE A 192 -6.50 -16.51 -5.29
CA PHE A 192 -6.98 -17.78 -5.82
C PHE A 192 -8.39 -17.61 -6.38
N GLU A 193 -8.87 -18.48 -7.22
CA GLU A 193 -10.25 -18.48 -7.72
C GLU A 193 -11.29 -18.49 -6.58
N TRP A 194 -11.01 -19.24 -5.48
CA TRP A 194 -11.89 -19.34 -4.32
C TRP A 194 -11.79 -18.16 -3.34
N GLY A 195 -10.81 -17.25 -3.48
CA GLY A 195 -10.63 -16.14 -2.53
C GLY A 195 -9.19 -15.63 -2.43
N ALA A 196 -8.75 -15.30 -1.22
CA ALA A 196 -7.42 -14.76 -0.96
C ALA A 196 -6.82 -15.35 0.32
N ARG A 197 -5.48 -15.40 0.40
CA ARG A 197 -4.72 -15.73 1.61
C ARG A 197 -3.73 -14.61 1.90
N VAL A 198 -3.78 -14.06 3.09
CA VAL A 198 -2.75 -13.16 3.61
C VAL A 198 -1.64 -14.03 4.21
N ALA A 199 -0.45 -13.97 3.62
CA ALA A 199 0.70 -14.79 4.03
C ALA A 199 1.64 -14.03 4.97
N THR A 200 1.75 -12.70 4.79
CA THR A 200 2.65 -11.85 5.57
C THR A 200 2.04 -10.45 5.67
N VAL A 201 2.24 -9.79 6.79
CA VAL A 201 1.81 -8.40 7.01
C VAL A 201 3.01 -7.60 7.52
N ASN A 202 3.22 -6.41 6.95
CA ASN A 202 4.18 -5.41 7.43
C ASN A 202 5.65 -5.90 7.49
N TRP A 203 6.06 -6.81 6.62
CA TRP A 203 7.46 -7.25 6.57
C TRP A 203 8.36 -6.10 6.05
N ARG A 204 9.52 -5.95 6.68
CA ARG A 204 10.56 -5.01 6.27
C ARG A 204 11.91 -5.72 6.26
N PRO A 205 12.84 -5.34 5.34
CA PRO A 205 14.21 -5.80 5.44
C PRO A 205 14.77 -5.47 6.83
N VAL A 206 15.40 -6.44 7.48
CA VAL A 206 16.10 -6.20 8.73
C VAL A 206 17.34 -5.39 8.41
N GLY A 207 17.24 -4.06 8.54
CA GLY A 207 18.38 -3.18 8.74
C GLY A 207 18.72 -3.16 10.22
N PRO A 208 19.87 -2.58 10.64
CA PRO A 208 20.11 -2.35 12.05
C PRO A 208 18.88 -1.63 12.61
N LEU A 209 18.29 -2.23 13.66
CA LEU A 209 17.19 -1.61 14.39
C LEU A 209 17.67 -0.21 14.78
N ALA A 210 17.01 0.84 14.29
CA ALA A 210 17.17 2.14 14.91
C ALA A 210 16.79 1.96 16.37
N PRO A 211 17.58 2.44 17.32
CA PRO A 211 17.17 2.42 18.73
C PRO A 211 15.84 3.17 18.85
N ASP A 212 14.93 2.60 19.65
CA ASP A 212 13.64 3.18 20.01
C ASP A 212 13.78 4.59 20.59
#